data_305a28fe814faa9737628fb6c637e673
#
_entry.id   305a28fe814faa9737628fb6c637e673
#
_cell.length_a   1.000
_cell.length_b   1.000
_cell.length_c   1.000
_cell.angle_alpha   90.00
_cell.angle_beta   90.00
_cell.angle_gamma   90.00
#
_symmetry.space_group_name_H-M   'P 1'
#
loop_
_entity.id
_entity.type
_entity.pdbx_description
1 polymer ?
#
loop_
_entity_poly.entity_id
_entity_poly.type
_entity_poly.pdbx_seq_one_letter_code
_entity_poly.pdbx_strand_id
1 'polypeptide(L)'
;PYQVLTYTIEPGTGHLKPLSQAPLAESLAYLSTDRSGRFLFGASYGADLLSVQPIDAQHRPSDSIATYKTGMHAHSVRTDPSNRFVYAGNLGVDRVLQYRLEPKDGKLVPIGEGYVMLPDNTGPRHLAFSADGKFLYVVGEMSGTVTAFAINDKTGALTQVSHADGIPARLKLAPGQARDARNNDLKDDPTPRIWAADIRIAPDGKWLFVSERTSSSVSVFKVQPASGKVTFVENYPVQEKQPRNIAVSPNGRWLLVSGEKSDKVGSYAIGSNGALQRVSEAPAGKGALWIEMLSQPGS
;
A
#
# COMPACT_ATOMS: atom_id res chain seq x y z
N PRO A 1 6.39 18.94 -15.69
CA PRO A 1 7.05 18.71 -14.41
C PRO A 1 6.07 18.07 -13.43
N TYR A 2 6.54 17.10 -12.61
CA TYR A 2 5.76 16.47 -11.57
C TYR A 2 5.85 17.30 -10.29
N GLN A 3 4.79 17.33 -9.49
CA GLN A 3 4.72 18.15 -8.28
C GLN A 3 3.97 17.39 -7.17
N VAL A 4 4.35 17.65 -5.92
CA VAL A 4 3.58 17.32 -4.73
C VAL A 4 2.86 18.58 -4.24
N LEU A 5 1.58 18.43 -3.93
CA LEU A 5 0.75 19.47 -3.33
C LEU A 5 0.48 19.12 -1.88
N THR A 6 0.66 20.08 -0.98
CA THR A 6 0.37 19.93 0.44
C THR A 6 -0.84 20.78 0.81
N TYR A 7 -1.70 20.23 1.64
CA TYR A 7 -2.91 20.90 2.12
C TYR A 7 -2.98 20.82 3.64
N THR A 8 -3.52 21.87 4.25
CA THR A 8 -4.02 21.79 5.63
C THR A 8 -5.45 21.28 5.61
N ILE A 9 -5.82 20.52 6.65
CA ILE A 9 -7.19 20.04 6.87
C ILE A 9 -7.82 20.95 7.92
N GLU A 10 -8.91 21.62 7.58
CA GLU A 10 -9.63 22.48 8.52
C GLU A 10 -10.35 21.62 9.57
N PRO A 11 -10.05 21.80 10.86
CA PRO A 11 -10.72 21.04 11.91
C PRO A 11 -12.26 21.23 11.88
N GLY A 12 -13.00 20.16 12.10
CA GLY A 12 -14.45 20.16 12.15
C GLY A 12 -15.17 20.09 10.80
N THR A 13 -14.63 20.71 9.73
CA THR A 13 -15.23 20.65 8.39
C THR A 13 -14.57 19.64 7.48
N GLY A 14 -13.29 19.34 7.70
CA GLY A 14 -12.48 18.50 6.84
C GLY A 14 -12.07 19.17 5.51
N HIS A 15 -12.38 20.46 5.32
CA HIS A 15 -12.01 21.16 4.09
C HIS A 15 -10.48 21.27 3.93
N LEU A 16 -10.03 21.04 2.70
CA LEU A 16 -8.63 21.14 2.34
C LEU A 16 -8.29 22.57 1.88
N LYS A 17 -7.28 23.18 2.51
CA LYS A 17 -6.72 24.48 2.09
C LYS A 17 -5.32 24.26 1.54
N PRO A 18 -4.97 24.75 0.33
CA PRO A 18 -3.63 24.64 -0.21
C PRO A 18 -2.60 25.25 0.75
N LEU A 19 -1.51 24.54 1.03
CA LEU A 19 -0.42 25.01 1.88
C LEU A 19 0.83 25.30 1.05
N SER A 20 1.28 24.34 0.25
CA SER A 20 2.49 24.47 -0.56
C SER A 20 2.47 23.51 -1.75
N GLN A 21 3.41 23.75 -2.66
CA GLN A 21 3.77 22.81 -3.72
C GLN A 21 5.28 22.72 -3.84
N ALA A 22 5.78 21.54 -4.21
CA ALA A 22 7.19 21.30 -4.45
C ALA A 22 7.39 20.38 -5.67
N PRO A 23 8.52 20.48 -6.38
CA PRO A 23 8.80 19.58 -7.49
C PRO A 23 9.03 18.16 -6.99
N LEU A 24 8.67 17.18 -7.81
CA LEU A 24 9.04 15.79 -7.63
C LEU A 24 10.14 15.41 -8.62
N ALA A 25 11.05 14.55 -8.19
CA ALA A 25 12.13 14.05 -9.04
C ALA A 25 11.59 13.33 -10.28
N GLU A 26 10.47 12.59 -10.11
CA GLU A 26 9.82 11.79 -11.15
C GLU A 26 8.32 11.66 -10.91
N SER A 27 7.61 11.04 -11.86
CA SER A 27 6.25 10.54 -11.63
C SER A 27 6.26 9.44 -10.57
N LEU A 28 5.48 9.59 -9.53
CA LEU A 28 5.46 8.67 -8.41
C LEU A 28 4.16 7.85 -8.38
N ALA A 29 4.30 6.55 -8.20
CA ALA A 29 3.18 5.64 -7.99
C ALA A 29 2.72 5.66 -6.52
N TYR A 30 3.59 6.07 -5.60
CA TYR A 30 3.32 6.09 -4.17
C TYR A 30 4.07 7.21 -3.46
N LEU A 31 3.40 7.80 -2.47
CA LEU A 31 3.96 8.77 -1.53
C LEU A 31 3.68 8.33 -0.10
N SER A 32 4.64 8.52 0.79
CA SER A 32 4.43 8.41 2.24
C SER A 32 5.39 9.34 2.99
N THR A 33 5.02 9.70 4.20
CA THR A 33 5.94 10.41 5.10
C THR A 33 6.55 9.43 6.10
N ASP A 34 7.70 9.82 6.65
CA ASP A 34 8.18 9.20 7.88
C ASP A 34 7.24 9.53 9.05
N ARG A 35 7.35 8.81 10.16
CA ARG A 35 6.46 8.99 11.33
C ARG A 35 6.63 10.34 12.03
N SER A 36 7.79 10.98 11.88
CA SER A 36 8.04 12.30 12.45
C SER A 36 7.57 13.44 11.54
N GLY A 37 7.15 13.15 10.31
CA GLY A 37 6.75 14.14 9.31
C GLY A 37 7.91 15.00 8.78
N ARG A 38 9.17 14.55 8.90
CA ARG A 38 10.35 15.29 8.43
C ARG A 38 10.82 14.90 7.04
N PHE A 39 10.39 13.75 6.55
CA PHE A 39 10.78 13.25 5.23
C PHE A 39 9.56 12.74 4.47
N LEU A 40 9.49 13.09 3.19
CA LEU A 40 8.60 12.52 2.21
C LEU A 40 9.36 11.50 1.38
N PHE A 41 8.83 10.29 1.29
CA PHE A 41 9.33 9.23 0.43
C PHE A 41 8.43 9.05 -0.78
N GLY A 42 9.05 8.82 -1.93
CA GLY A 42 8.37 8.50 -3.17
C GLY A 42 8.87 7.21 -3.79
N ALA A 43 7.99 6.46 -4.42
CA ALA A 43 8.33 5.32 -5.27
C ALA A 43 7.88 5.59 -6.71
N SER A 44 8.82 5.56 -7.64
CA SER A 44 8.55 5.74 -9.07
C SER A 44 8.55 4.40 -9.81
N TYR A 45 7.37 4.06 -10.34
CA TYR A 45 7.17 2.86 -11.14
C TYR A 45 7.87 2.95 -12.50
N GLY A 46 7.80 4.12 -13.13
CA GLY A 46 8.35 4.31 -14.48
C GLY A 46 9.82 4.71 -14.53
N ALA A 47 10.39 5.23 -13.42
CA ALA A 47 11.79 5.61 -13.34
C ALA A 47 12.64 4.65 -12.50
N ASP A 48 12.03 3.60 -11.93
CA ASP A 48 12.71 2.53 -11.18
C ASP A 48 13.55 3.08 -10.02
N LEU A 49 12.96 3.95 -9.21
CA LEU A 49 13.66 4.59 -8.10
C LEU A 49 12.77 4.88 -6.90
N LEU A 50 13.42 5.06 -5.76
CA LEU A 50 12.86 5.75 -4.60
C LEU A 50 13.45 7.16 -4.51
N SER A 51 12.67 8.11 -3.99
CA SER A 51 13.12 9.47 -3.70
C SER A 51 12.88 9.85 -2.24
N VAL A 52 13.71 10.75 -1.72
CA VAL A 52 13.58 11.31 -0.38
C VAL A 52 13.61 12.83 -0.49
N GLN A 53 12.61 13.48 0.12
CA GLN A 53 12.49 14.94 0.19
C GLN A 53 12.35 15.38 1.65
N PRO A 54 13.08 16.40 2.13
CA PRO A 54 12.84 16.98 3.44
C PRO A 54 11.49 17.68 3.50
N ILE A 55 10.89 17.67 4.67
CA ILE A 55 9.70 18.46 5.02
C ILE A 55 10.11 19.42 6.12
N ASP A 56 9.87 20.72 5.92
CA ASP A 56 10.21 21.76 6.89
C ASP A 56 9.28 21.78 8.11
N ALA A 57 9.61 22.62 9.10
CA ALA A 57 8.80 22.77 10.32
C ALA A 57 7.40 23.38 10.06
N GLN A 58 7.15 23.92 8.87
CA GLN A 58 5.86 24.40 8.40
C GLN A 58 5.14 23.36 7.53
N HIS A 59 5.59 22.09 7.57
CA HIS A 59 5.04 20.95 6.81
C HIS A 59 5.09 21.10 5.29
N ARG A 60 6.11 21.79 4.76
CA ARG A 60 6.31 21.98 3.33
C ARG A 60 7.44 21.10 2.82
N PRO A 61 7.18 20.20 1.86
CA PRO A 61 8.23 19.46 1.18
C PRO A 61 9.12 20.42 0.38
N SER A 62 10.41 20.11 0.29
CA SER A 62 11.38 20.80 -0.57
C SER A 62 11.82 19.89 -1.72
N ASP A 63 12.88 20.27 -2.43
CA ASP A 63 13.46 19.44 -3.49
C ASP A 63 13.99 18.12 -2.96
N SER A 64 14.02 17.10 -3.84
CA SER A 64 14.59 15.81 -3.51
C SER A 64 16.07 15.92 -3.17
N ILE A 65 16.45 15.38 -2.00
CA ILE A 65 17.84 15.35 -1.56
C ILE A 65 18.56 14.07 -1.95
N ALA A 66 17.81 13.02 -2.25
CA ALA A 66 18.36 11.73 -2.67
C ALA A 66 17.39 10.94 -3.53
N THR A 67 17.96 10.19 -4.47
CA THR A 67 17.27 9.14 -5.22
C THR A 67 18.05 7.84 -5.11
N TYR A 68 17.34 6.72 -5.05
CA TYR A 68 17.91 5.38 -4.92
C TYR A 68 17.40 4.53 -6.06
N LYS A 69 18.31 4.06 -6.94
CA LYS A 69 17.94 3.07 -7.96
C LYS A 69 17.50 1.78 -7.28
N THR A 70 16.40 1.22 -7.80
CA THR A 70 15.80 -0.01 -7.29
C THR A 70 16.02 -1.16 -8.28
N GLY A 71 15.09 -1.71 -8.81
CA GLY A 71 14.91 -2.54 -9.98
C GLY A 71 13.64 -2.07 -10.63
N MET A 72 13.19 -2.72 -11.69
CA MET A 72 12.00 -2.33 -12.42
C MET A 72 10.78 -2.20 -11.49
N HIS A 73 10.04 -1.11 -11.67
CA HIS A 73 8.70 -0.92 -11.12
C HIS A 73 8.62 -0.86 -9.59
N ALA A 74 9.42 0.01 -8.95
CA ALA A 74 9.20 0.35 -7.54
C ALA A 74 7.79 0.94 -7.36
N HIS A 75 6.96 0.32 -6.50
CA HIS A 75 5.55 0.67 -6.43
C HIS A 75 5.11 1.34 -5.13
N SER A 76 5.71 1.00 -4.00
CA SER A 76 5.38 1.60 -2.72
C SER A 76 6.61 1.71 -1.82
N VAL A 77 6.58 2.65 -0.89
CA VAL A 77 7.62 2.85 0.12
C VAL A 77 6.98 3.33 1.43
N ARG A 78 7.36 2.74 2.56
CA ARG A 78 6.83 3.10 3.88
C ARG A 78 7.86 2.89 4.97
N THR A 79 7.82 3.75 6.00
CA THR A 79 8.53 3.51 7.27
C THR A 79 7.74 2.54 8.15
N ASP A 80 8.47 1.76 8.93
CA ASP A 80 7.90 0.93 10.00
C ASP A 80 7.33 1.80 11.14
N PRO A 81 6.51 1.24 12.05
CA PRO A 81 5.96 1.97 13.19
C PRO A 81 7.02 2.60 14.13
N SER A 82 8.22 2.04 14.20
CA SER A 82 9.32 2.58 15.03
C SER A 82 10.05 3.76 14.38
N ASN A 83 9.76 4.06 13.12
CA ASN A 83 10.44 5.08 12.30
C ASN A 83 11.95 4.84 12.09
N ARG A 84 12.42 3.61 12.27
CA ARG A 84 13.84 3.25 12.11
C ARG A 84 14.14 2.57 10.79
N PHE A 85 13.14 1.93 10.19
CA PHE A 85 13.32 1.12 9.00
C PHE A 85 12.35 1.56 7.90
N VAL A 86 12.80 1.41 6.65
CA VAL A 86 12.01 1.72 5.45
C VAL A 86 11.96 0.50 4.56
N TYR A 87 10.75 0.15 4.11
CA TYR A 87 10.54 -0.97 3.20
C TYR A 87 9.82 -0.49 1.96
N ALA A 88 10.14 -1.12 0.81
CA ALA A 88 9.53 -0.79 -0.46
C ALA A 88 9.19 -2.04 -1.27
N GLY A 89 8.00 -2.06 -1.87
CA GLY A 89 7.60 -3.07 -2.84
C GLY A 89 8.20 -2.75 -4.20
N ASN A 90 9.00 -3.66 -4.75
CA ASN A 90 9.62 -3.53 -6.07
C ASN A 90 9.05 -4.60 -7.01
N LEU A 91 7.97 -4.22 -7.67
CA LEU A 91 7.04 -5.10 -8.37
C LEU A 91 7.70 -5.90 -9.49
N GLY A 92 8.45 -5.24 -10.37
CA GLY A 92 8.96 -5.86 -11.61
C GLY A 92 10.15 -6.81 -11.41
N VAL A 93 10.66 -6.95 -10.19
CA VAL A 93 11.82 -7.81 -9.86
C VAL A 93 11.57 -8.67 -8.61
N ASP A 94 10.31 -8.80 -8.20
CA ASP A 94 9.87 -9.65 -7.08
C ASP A 94 10.65 -9.43 -5.78
N ARG A 95 10.95 -8.15 -5.44
CA ARG A 95 11.75 -7.79 -4.27
C ARG A 95 10.96 -6.92 -3.28
N VAL A 96 11.19 -7.17 -1.99
CA VAL A 96 10.90 -6.19 -0.95
C VAL A 96 12.23 -5.58 -0.52
N LEU A 97 12.41 -4.30 -0.81
CA LEU A 97 13.61 -3.55 -0.43
C LEU A 97 13.55 -3.24 1.07
N GLN A 98 14.71 -3.23 1.73
CA GLN A 98 14.82 -3.00 3.16
C GLN A 98 15.99 -2.06 3.48
N TYR A 99 15.69 -0.99 4.23
CA TYR A 99 16.66 0.04 4.58
C TYR A 99 16.55 0.45 6.04
N ARG A 100 17.65 0.87 6.62
CA ARG A 100 17.67 1.67 7.84
C ARG A 100 17.57 3.14 7.48
N LEU A 101 16.69 3.86 8.16
CA LEU A 101 16.53 5.30 8.02
C LEU A 101 17.51 6.04 8.92
N GLU A 102 18.33 6.89 8.36
CA GLU A 102 19.15 7.82 9.13
C GLU A 102 18.32 9.03 9.56
N PRO A 103 18.05 9.21 10.86
CA PRO A 103 17.09 10.22 11.30
C PRO A 103 17.59 11.66 11.12
N LYS A 104 18.87 11.86 10.90
CA LYS A 104 19.46 13.20 10.76
C LYS A 104 19.20 13.81 9.39
N ASP A 105 19.38 13.03 8.35
CA ASP A 105 19.41 13.51 6.97
C ASP A 105 18.49 12.71 6.02
N GLY A 106 17.73 11.75 6.52
CA GLY A 106 16.80 10.96 5.71
C GLY A 106 17.47 9.91 4.82
N LYS A 107 18.78 9.69 4.96
CA LYS A 107 19.50 8.70 4.15
C LYS A 107 18.97 7.30 4.38
N LEU A 108 18.79 6.54 3.30
CA LEU A 108 18.43 5.13 3.31
C LEU A 108 19.70 4.28 3.20
N VAL A 109 19.98 3.49 4.24
CA VAL A 109 21.12 2.58 4.29
C VAL A 109 20.61 1.15 4.12
N PRO A 110 21.05 0.41 3.08
CA PRO A 110 20.61 -0.96 2.85
C PRO A 110 20.85 -1.88 4.06
N ILE A 111 19.90 -2.78 4.33
CA ILE A 111 20.01 -3.83 5.36
C ILE A 111 20.39 -5.13 4.66
N GLY A 112 21.54 -5.73 5.01
CA GLY A 112 22.08 -6.90 4.33
C GLY A 112 22.27 -6.63 2.85
N GLU A 113 21.71 -7.49 1.98
CA GLU A 113 21.72 -7.30 0.51
C GLU A 113 20.81 -6.13 0.03
N GLY A 114 20.13 -5.44 0.93
CA GLY A 114 19.19 -4.37 0.62
C GLY A 114 17.79 -4.84 0.25
N TYR A 115 17.54 -6.15 0.17
CA TYR A 115 16.24 -6.72 -0.19
C TYR A 115 16.06 -8.15 0.31
N VAL A 116 14.81 -8.61 0.27
CA VAL A 116 14.43 -10.02 0.30
C VAL A 116 13.68 -10.37 -0.98
N MET A 117 13.89 -11.59 -1.50
CA MET A 117 13.21 -12.10 -2.68
C MET A 117 11.86 -12.72 -2.29
N LEU A 118 10.88 -12.57 -3.17
CA LEU A 118 9.65 -13.35 -3.19
C LEU A 118 9.68 -14.36 -4.36
N PRO A 119 8.74 -15.32 -4.39
CA PRO A 119 8.61 -16.20 -5.55
C PRO A 119 8.42 -15.41 -6.86
N ASP A 120 8.89 -15.97 -7.95
CA ASP A 120 8.78 -15.37 -9.28
C ASP A 120 7.32 -15.02 -9.61
N ASN A 121 7.14 -13.88 -10.26
CA ASN A 121 5.83 -13.37 -10.67
C ASN A 121 4.90 -13.04 -9.48
N THR A 122 5.44 -12.72 -8.31
CA THR A 122 4.65 -12.20 -7.18
C THR A 122 4.21 -10.76 -7.42
N GLY A 123 5.13 -9.89 -7.84
CA GLY A 123 4.89 -8.47 -8.03
C GLY A 123 4.58 -7.73 -6.72
N PRO A 124 5.55 -7.61 -5.77
CA PRO A 124 5.33 -6.89 -4.51
C PRO A 124 4.86 -5.46 -4.74
N ARG A 125 3.69 -5.12 -4.20
CA ARG A 125 3.03 -3.84 -4.51
C ARG A 125 2.90 -2.93 -3.29
N HIS A 126 1.89 -3.12 -2.49
CA HIS A 126 1.63 -2.35 -1.27
C HIS A 126 1.99 -3.15 -0.01
N LEU A 127 2.18 -2.41 1.08
CA LEU A 127 2.71 -2.90 2.34
C LEU A 127 1.76 -2.51 3.49
N ALA A 128 1.58 -3.41 4.46
CA ALA A 128 0.90 -3.13 5.72
C ALA A 128 1.74 -3.62 6.90
N PHE A 129 1.78 -2.85 7.99
CA PHE A 129 2.49 -3.24 9.20
C PHE A 129 1.50 -3.67 10.29
N SER A 130 1.88 -4.64 11.10
CA SER A 130 1.21 -4.84 12.39
C SER A 130 1.35 -3.60 13.28
N ALA A 131 0.37 -3.35 14.14
CA ALA A 131 0.38 -2.14 14.99
C ALA A 131 1.59 -2.08 15.93
N ASP A 132 2.09 -3.25 16.37
CA ASP A 132 3.27 -3.38 17.23
C ASP A 132 4.60 -3.33 16.45
N GLY A 133 4.56 -3.20 15.12
CA GLY A 133 5.73 -3.11 14.25
C GLY A 133 6.54 -4.39 14.09
N LYS A 134 6.05 -5.53 14.60
CA LYS A 134 6.79 -6.80 14.51
C LYS A 134 6.67 -7.50 13.17
N PHE A 135 5.62 -7.19 12.40
CA PHE A 135 5.34 -7.88 11.15
C PHE A 135 5.06 -6.89 10.01
N LEU A 136 5.52 -7.28 8.83
CA LEU A 136 5.23 -6.64 7.55
C LEU A 136 4.44 -7.61 6.69
N TYR A 137 3.36 -7.12 6.09
CA TYR A 137 2.53 -7.86 5.14
C TYR A 137 2.63 -7.21 3.77
N VAL A 138 2.87 -8.02 2.75
CA VAL A 138 3.10 -7.57 1.38
C VAL A 138 2.10 -8.24 0.46
N VAL A 139 1.37 -7.47 -0.33
CA VAL A 139 0.52 -8.01 -1.39
C VAL A 139 1.29 -8.16 -2.69
N GLY A 140 1.14 -9.31 -3.35
CA GLY A 140 1.61 -9.55 -4.70
C GLY A 140 0.56 -9.11 -5.72
N GLU A 141 0.88 -8.12 -6.56
CA GLU A 141 -0.04 -7.65 -7.61
C GLU A 141 -0.37 -8.74 -8.62
N MET A 142 0.66 -9.52 -9.02
CA MET A 142 0.56 -10.51 -10.09
C MET A 142 0.13 -11.89 -9.60
N SER A 143 0.38 -12.20 -8.33
CA SER A 143 0.02 -13.49 -7.73
C SER A 143 -1.28 -13.44 -6.93
N GLY A 144 -1.69 -12.26 -6.43
CA GLY A 144 -2.82 -12.12 -5.51
C GLY A 144 -2.56 -12.70 -4.12
N THR A 145 -1.30 -12.96 -3.79
CA THR A 145 -0.87 -13.55 -2.51
C THR A 145 -0.60 -12.48 -1.45
N VAL A 146 -0.57 -12.91 -0.19
CA VAL A 146 -0.02 -12.14 0.92
C VAL A 146 1.17 -12.87 1.49
N THR A 147 2.33 -12.22 1.50
CA THR A 147 3.52 -12.71 2.19
C THR A 147 3.71 -11.92 3.48
N ALA A 148 3.86 -12.63 4.60
CA ALA A 148 4.12 -12.05 5.90
C ALA A 148 5.58 -12.25 6.29
N PHE A 149 6.20 -11.18 6.81
CA PHE A 149 7.57 -11.17 7.30
C PHE A 149 7.60 -10.75 8.77
N ALA A 150 8.43 -11.41 9.56
CA ALA A 150 8.86 -10.88 10.86
C ALA A 150 9.94 -9.83 10.62
N ILE A 151 9.87 -8.73 11.35
CA ILE A 151 10.87 -7.66 11.36
C ILE A 151 11.78 -7.86 12.56
N ASN A 152 13.08 -7.99 12.34
CA ASN A 152 14.04 -7.98 13.43
C ASN A 152 14.10 -6.58 14.06
N ASP A 153 13.76 -6.44 15.32
CA ASP A 153 13.64 -5.16 16.02
C ASP A 153 14.96 -4.39 16.15
N LYS A 154 16.11 -5.06 16.06
CA LYS A 154 17.44 -4.45 16.16
C LYS A 154 17.99 -4.05 14.79
N THR A 155 17.82 -4.90 13.80
CA THR A 155 18.46 -4.74 12.48
C THR A 155 17.50 -4.29 11.37
N GLY A 156 16.18 -4.50 11.55
CA GLY A 156 15.18 -4.28 10.51
C GLY A 156 15.15 -5.38 9.44
N ALA A 157 15.98 -6.42 9.56
CA ALA A 157 16.03 -7.51 8.59
C ALA A 157 14.69 -8.28 8.57
N LEU A 158 14.20 -8.58 7.37
CA LEU A 158 12.98 -9.34 7.15
C LEU A 158 13.25 -10.83 7.12
N THR A 159 12.37 -11.60 7.80
CA THR A 159 12.34 -13.08 7.72
C THR A 159 10.93 -13.51 7.41
N GLN A 160 10.73 -14.25 6.31
CA GLN A 160 9.40 -14.73 5.93
C GLN A 160 8.84 -15.69 6.99
N VAL A 161 7.59 -15.47 7.41
CA VAL A 161 6.89 -16.31 8.40
C VAL A 161 5.70 -17.05 7.83
N SER A 162 5.06 -16.51 6.79
CA SER A 162 4.01 -17.22 6.07
C SER A 162 3.77 -16.62 4.67
N HIS A 163 3.05 -17.39 3.86
CA HIS A 163 2.60 -17.02 2.53
C HIS A 163 1.19 -17.63 2.35
N ALA A 164 0.25 -16.87 1.81
CA ALA A 164 -1.11 -17.33 1.60
C ALA A 164 -1.68 -16.80 0.28
N ASP A 165 -2.33 -17.70 -0.48
CA ASP A 165 -3.06 -17.32 -1.68
C ASP A 165 -4.37 -16.62 -1.31
N GLY A 166 -4.68 -15.53 -2.03
CA GLY A 166 -5.90 -14.74 -1.84
C GLY A 166 -6.89 -14.84 -2.99
N ILE A 167 -6.58 -15.62 -4.03
CA ILE A 167 -7.40 -15.74 -5.23
C ILE A 167 -8.01 -17.15 -5.31
N PRO A 168 -9.28 -17.33 -4.91
CA PRO A 168 -9.90 -18.63 -4.99
C PRO A 168 -10.12 -19.07 -6.44
N ALA A 169 -9.95 -20.36 -6.71
CA ALA A 169 -10.03 -20.95 -8.05
C ALA A 169 -11.34 -20.65 -8.82
N ARG A 170 -12.43 -20.36 -8.10
CA ARG A 170 -13.72 -19.98 -8.70
C ARG A 170 -13.65 -18.67 -9.52
N LEU A 171 -12.70 -17.81 -9.26
CA LEU A 171 -12.52 -16.56 -10.01
C LEU A 171 -11.89 -16.77 -11.40
N LYS A 172 -11.29 -17.93 -11.63
CA LYS A 172 -10.70 -18.33 -12.92
C LYS A 172 -9.75 -17.27 -13.52
N LEU A 173 -8.97 -16.63 -12.67
CA LEU A 173 -7.97 -15.64 -13.09
C LEU A 173 -6.66 -16.34 -13.43
N ALA A 174 -6.07 -15.98 -14.56
CA ALA A 174 -4.70 -16.37 -14.90
C ALA A 174 -3.69 -15.56 -14.06
N PRO A 175 -2.44 -16.02 -13.89
CA PRO A 175 -1.39 -15.23 -13.26
C PRO A 175 -1.27 -13.86 -13.89
N GLY A 176 -1.05 -12.84 -13.06
CA GLY A 176 -0.86 -11.47 -13.50
C GLY A 176 0.43 -11.26 -14.27
N GLN A 177 0.61 -10.07 -14.79
CA GLN A 177 1.81 -9.63 -15.49
C GLN A 177 2.11 -8.18 -15.09
N ALA A 178 3.39 -7.83 -14.97
CA ALA A 178 3.80 -6.45 -14.82
C ALA A 178 3.39 -5.66 -16.07
N ARG A 179 2.87 -4.45 -15.87
CA ARG A 179 2.41 -3.59 -16.97
C ARG A 179 3.45 -2.52 -17.26
N ASP A 180 3.67 -2.23 -18.53
CA ASP A 180 4.48 -1.07 -18.91
C ASP A 180 3.78 0.21 -18.41
N ALA A 181 4.54 1.07 -17.74
CA ALA A 181 4.06 2.37 -17.27
C ALA A 181 3.65 3.32 -18.41
N ARG A 182 4.16 3.10 -19.62
CA ARG A 182 3.99 3.98 -20.78
C ARG A 182 2.98 3.49 -21.79
N ASN A 183 2.83 2.18 -21.97
CA ASN A 183 2.15 1.57 -23.11
C ASN A 183 1.04 0.66 -22.66
N ASN A 184 0.36 0.62 -21.68
CA ASN A 184 -0.76 -0.30 -21.37
C ASN A 184 -0.76 -1.57 -22.27
N ASP A 185 0.38 -2.27 -22.28
CA ASP A 185 0.72 -3.42 -23.12
C ASP A 185 -0.22 -4.64 -23.00
N LEU A 186 -1.09 -4.64 -21.98
CA LEU A 186 -2.12 -5.66 -21.76
C LEU A 186 -3.51 -5.19 -22.25
N LYS A 187 -3.61 -4.06 -22.96
CA LYS A 187 -4.90 -3.51 -23.37
C LYS A 187 -5.71 -4.46 -24.25
N ASP A 188 -5.03 -5.20 -25.12
CA ASP A 188 -5.63 -6.11 -26.08
C ASP A 188 -5.61 -7.58 -25.62
N ASP A 189 -5.11 -7.87 -24.43
CA ASP A 189 -5.16 -9.21 -23.82
C ASP A 189 -6.54 -9.45 -23.19
N PRO A 190 -7.38 -10.31 -23.78
CA PRO A 190 -8.70 -10.60 -23.26
C PRO A 190 -8.66 -11.51 -22.00
N THR A 191 -7.49 -12.05 -21.65
CA THR A 191 -7.35 -12.99 -20.55
C THR A 191 -7.59 -12.30 -19.21
N PRO A 192 -8.58 -12.74 -18.41
CA PRO A 192 -8.75 -12.17 -17.08
C PRO A 192 -7.60 -12.62 -16.18
N ARG A 193 -6.73 -11.66 -15.82
CA ARG A 193 -5.54 -11.91 -15.02
C ARG A 193 -5.69 -11.35 -13.62
N ILE A 194 -5.00 -11.94 -12.66
CA ILE A 194 -4.85 -11.41 -11.31
C ILE A 194 -4.24 -10.00 -11.40
N TRP A 195 -4.87 -9.08 -10.68
CA TRP A 195 -4.44 -7.69 -10.62
C TRP A 195 -4.72 -7.11 -9.23
N ALA A 196 -4.16 -7.73 -8.18
CA ALA A 196 -4.34 -7.28 -6.81
C ALA A 196 -3.77 -5.86 -6.62
N ALA A 197 -4.29 -5.10 -5.67
CA ALA A 197 -3.93 -3.69 -5.56
C ALA A 197 -3.51 -3.24 -4.17
N ASP A 198 -4.40 -3.15 -3.23
CA ASP A 198 -4.12 -2.58 -1.92
C ASP A 198 -4.25 -3.61 -0.80
N ILE A 199 -3.54 -3.37 0.27
CA ILE A 199 -3.53 -4.22 1.46
C ILE A 199 -3.69 -3.36 2.71
N ARG A 200 -4.66 -3.71 3.56
CA ARG A 200 -4.90 -3.03 4.84
C ARG A 200 -5.10 -4.04 5.95
N ILE A 201 -4.57 -3.73 7.12
CA ILE A 201 -4.80 -4.51 8.35
C ILE A 201 -5.78 -3.77 9.25
N ALA A 202 -6.70 -4.50 9.88
CA ALA A 202 -7.59 -3.93 10.88
C ALA A 202 -6.80 -3.48 12.13
N PRO A 203 -7.24 -2.43 12.85
CA PRO A 203 -6.52 -1.92 14.02
C PRO A 203 -6.33 -2.95 15.14
N ASP A 204 -7.21 -3.95 15.24
CA ASP A 204 -7.09 -5.05 16.20
C ASP A 204 -6.03 -6.10 15.82
N GLY A 205 -5.42 -5.94 14.64
CA GLY A 205 -4.38 -6.83 14.10
C GLY A 205 -4.86 -8.23 13.70
N LYS A 206 -6.17 -8.51 13.68
CA LYS A 206 -6.71 -9.87 13.43
C LYS A 206 -7.14 -10.11 11.99
N TRP A 207 -7.46 -9.05 11.26
CA TRP A 207 -8.00 -9.13 9.91
C TRP A 207 -7.17 -8.30 8.94
N LEU A 208 -6.93 -8.86 7.77
CA LEU A 208 -6.22 -8.21 6.70
C LEU A 208 -7.05 -8.34 5.42
N PHE A 209 -7.10 -7.24 4.66
CA PHE A 209 -7.92 -7.08 3.47
C PHE A 209 -7.05 -6.77 2.27
N VAL A 210 -7.34 -7.42 1.14
CA VAL A 210 -6.66 -7.21 -0.14
C VAL A 210 -7.69 -6.97 -1.22
N SER A 211 -7.58 -5.85 -1.94
CA SER A 211 -8.43 -5.58 -3.09
C SER A 211 -7.88 -6.25 -4.36
N GLU A 212 -8.79 -6.77 -5.19
CA GLU A 212 -8.48 -7.40 -6.48
C GLU A 212 -9.29 -6.71 -7.59
N ARG A 213 -8.58 -6.14 -8.57
CA ARG A 213 -9.18 -5.24 -9.56
C ARG A 213 -9.94 -5.95 -10.66
N THR A 214 -9.47 -7.10 -11.14
CA THR A 214 -10.09 -7.83 -12.27
C THR A 214 -11.43 -8.41 -11.90
N SER A 215 -11.54 -9.06 -10.75
CA SER A 215 -12.78 -9.64 -10.25
C SER A 215 -13.68 -8.64 -9.53
N SER A 216 -13.20 -7.44 -9.25
CA SER A 216 -13.87 -6.45 -8.38
C SER A 216 -14.26 -7.08 -7.05
N SER A 217 -13.25 -7.48 -6.28
CA SER A 217 -13.44 -8.17 -5.00
C SER A 217 -12.44 -7.75 -3.93
N VAL A 218 -12.72 -8.16 -2.70
CA VAL A 218 -11.80 -8.02 -1.55
C VAL A 218 -11.61 -9.39 -0.93
N SER A 219 -10.36 -9.83 -0.84
CA SER A 219 -9.96 -11.03 -0.13
C SER A 219 -9.66 -10.72 1.33
N VAL A 220 -10.16 -11.56 2.22
CA VAL A 220 -10.02 -11.43 3.67
C VAL A 220 -9.11 -12.53 4.20
N PHE A 221 -8.15 -12.13 5.02
CA PHE A 221 -7.23 -13.04 5.69
C PHE A 221 -7.32 -12.88 7.20
N LYS A 222 -7.24 -13.98 7.91
CA LYS A 222 -7.05 -14.01 9.35
C LYS A 222 -5.56 -13.90 9.66
N VAL A 223 -5.22 -13.01 10.56
CA VAL A 223 -3.86 -12.84 11.09
C VAL A 223 -3.78 -13.47 12.48
N GLN A 224 -2.69 -14.14 12.77
CA GLN A 224 -2.32 -14.57 14.11
C GLN A 224 -1.37 -13.54 14.72
N PRO A 225 -1.80 -12.64 15.60
CA PRO A 225 -0.98 -11.50 16.04
C PRO A 225 0.36 -11.91 16.69
N ALA A 226 0.39 -13.04 17.40
CA ALA A 226 1.61 -13.52 18.09
C ALA A 226 2.70 -14.01 17.12
N SER A 227 2.35 -14.52 15.94
CA SER A 227 3.29 -15.11 14.97
C SER A 227 3.35 -14.39 13.63
N GLY A 228 2.44 -13.43 13.38
CA GLY A 228 2.30 -12.74 12.11
C GLY A 228 1.74 -13.61 10.97
N LYS A 229 1.46 -14.90 11.21
CA LYS A 229 0.96 -15.80 10.17
C LYS A 229 -0.39 -15.36 9.64
N VAL A 230 -0.56 -15.47 8.31
CA VAL A 230 -1.80 -15.16 7.60
C VAL A 230 -2.43 -16.42 7.03
N THR A 231 -3.76 -16.47 7.05
CA THR A 231 -4.55 -17.56 6.46
C THR A 231 -5.71 -16.95 5.70
N PHE A 232 -5.88 -17.32 4.44
CA PHE A 232 -7.03 -16.91 3.64
C PHE A 232 -8.33 -17.40 4.27
N VAL A 233 -9.36 -16.55 4.28
CA VAL A 233 -10.68 -16.84 4.83
C VAL A 233 -11.72 -16.89 3.74
N GLU A 234 -11.90 -15.78 3.00
CA GLU A 234 -12.92 -15.67 1.96
C GLU A 234 -12.60 -14.48 1.03
N ASN A 235 -13.21 -14.54 -0.15
CA ASN A 235 -13.17 -13.44 -1.12
C ASN A 235 -14.60 -12.93 -1.35
N TYR A 236 -14.81 -11.64 -1.09
CA TYR A 236 -16.09 -10.96 -1.18
C TYR A 236 -16.16 -10.11 -2.44
N PRO A 237 -17.17 -10.29 -3.31
CA PRO A 237 -17.41 -9.38 -4.42
C PRO A 237 -17.79 -7.99 -3.88
N VAL A 238 -17.29 -6.94 -4.52
CA VAL A 238 -17.65 -5.56 -4.23
C VAL A 238 -18.30 -4.91 -5.45
N GLN A 239 -19.07 -3.85 -5.23
CA GLN A 239 -19.78 -3.18 -6.33
C GLN A 239 -18.90 -2.16 -7.06
N GLU A 240 -17.86 -1.69 -6.39
CA GLU A 240 -16.89 -0.74 -6.91
C GLU A 240 -16.01 -1.44 -7.97
N LYS A 241 -16.09 -0.95 -9.22
CA LYS A 241 -15.37 -1.55 -10.35
C LYS A 241 -13.89 -1.24 -10.31
N GLN A 242 -13.05 -2.26 -10.45
CA GLN A 242 -11.60 -2.18 -10.33
C GLN A 242 -11.15 -1.52 -9.01
N PRO A 243 -11.42 -2.14 -7.84
CA PRO A 243 -11.08 -1.56 -6.54
C PRO A 243 -9.56 -1.46 -6.39
N ARG A 244 -9.04 -0.24 -6.54
CA ARG A 244 -7.59 0.02 -6.48
C ARG A 244 -7.10 0.36 -5.09
N ASN A 245 -7.96 0.96 -4.27
CA ASN A 245 -7.61 1.33 -2.90
C ASN A 245 -8.76 1.03 -1.94
N ILE A 246 -8.39 0.64 -0.74
CA ILE A 246 -9.29 0.37 0.38
C ILE A 246 -8.78 1.06 1.63
N ALA A 247 -9.67 1.40 2.56
CA ALA A 247 -9.31 1.97 3.86
C ALA A 247 -10.13 1.32 4.97
N VAL A 248 -9.47 0.95 6.06
CA VAL A 248 -10.14 0.47 7.27
C VAL A 248 -10.31 1.63 8.23
N SER A 249 -11.51 1.77 8.81
CA SER A 249 -11.78 2.81 9.80
C SER A 249 -10.90 2.67 11.05
N PRO A 250 -10.54 3.77 11.73
CA PRO A 250 -9.73 3.73 12.95
C PRO A 250 -10.30 2.84 14.06
N ASN A 251 -11.62 2.69 14.11
CA ASN A 251 -12.29 1.80 15.06
C ASN A 251 -12.44 0.35 14.58
N GLY A 252 -11.92 0.02 13.40
CA GLY A 252 -11.94 -1.33 12.81
C GLY A 252 -13.32 -1.85 12.36
N ARG A 253 -14.37 -1.00 12.36
CA ARG A 253 -15.74 -1.44 12.07
C ARG A 253 -16.12 -1.38 10.59
N TRP A 254 -15.41 -0.58 9.81
CA TRP A 254 -15.76 -0.29 8.43
C TRP A 254 -14.57 -0.46 7.49
N LEU A 255 -14.85 -1.01 6.32
CA LEU A 255 -13.96 -1.00 5.17
C LEU A 255 -14.58 -0.09 4.11
N LEU A 256 -13.84 0.93 3.66
CA LEU A 256 -14.18 1.72 2.49
C LEU A 256 -13.47 1.17 1.26
N VAL A 257 -14.18 1.15 0.13
CA VAL A 257 -13.66 0.65 -1.15
C VAL A 257 -13.89 1.71 -2.22
N SER A 258 -12.83 2.09 -2.97
CA SER A 258 -12.92 2.92 -4.17
C SER A 258 -12.48 2.17 -5.41
N GLY A 259 -13.19 2.38 -6.51
CA GLY A 259 -12.88 1.73 -7.79
C GLY A 259 -12.45 2.71 -8.87
N GLU A 260 -11.40 2.35 -9.64
CA GLU A 260 -10.91 3.17 -10.76
C GLU A 260 -11.98 3.40 -11.85
N LYS A 261 -12.93 2.47 -11.99
CA LYS A 261 -14.04 2.55 -12.94
C LYS A 261 -15.39 2.80 -12.24
N SER A 262 -15.36 3.41 -11.08
CA SER A 262 -16.52 3.83 -10.32
C SER A 262 -16.48 5.32 -10.04
N ASP A 263 -17.65 5.90 -9.77
CA ASP A 263 -17.83 7.28 -9.30
C ASP A 263 -18.36 7.33 -7.86
N LYS A 264 -18.25 6.20 -7.14
CA LYS A 264 -18.72 6.01 -5.78
C LYS A 264 -17.68 5.32 -4.91
N VAL A 265 -17.76 5.58 -3.62
CA VAL A 265 -17.08 4.84 -2.56
C VAL A 265 -18.12 4.02 -1.82
N GLY A 266 -17.90 2.71 -1.73
CA GLY A 266 -18.74 1.80 -0.94
C GLY A 266 -18.21 1.64 0.48
N SER A 267 -19.15 1.50 1.43
CA SER A 267 -18.85 1.19 2.82
C SER A 267 -19.34 -0.21 3.17
N TYR A 268 -18.46 -1.00 3.78
CA TYR A 268 -18.70 -2.38 4.19
C TYR A 268 -18.49 -2.52 5.68
N ALA A 269 -19.45 -3.11 6.39
CA ALA A 269 -19.28 -3.47 7.80
C ALA A 269 -18.32 -4.69 7.88
N ILE A 270 -17.40 -4.63 8.84
CA ILE A 270 -16.48 -5.74 9.14
C ILE A 270 -17.08 -6.51 10.32
N GLY A 271 -17.47 -7.75 10.09
CA GLY A 271 -17.97 -8.65 11.12
C GLY A 271 -16.85 -9.18 12.04
N SER A 272 -17.21 -9.71 13.18
CA SER A 272 -16.27 -10.31 14.14
C SER A 272 -15.47 -11.48 13.58
N ASN A 273 -15.98 -12.12 12.55
CA ASN A 273 -15.34 -13.20 11.79
C ASN A 273 -14.60 -12.71 10.52
N GLY A 274 -14.47 -11.39 10.34
CA GLY A 274 -13.87 -10.77 9.16
C GLY A 274 -14.80 -10.65 7.95
N ALA A 275 -16.04 -11.12 8.02
CA ALA A 275 -17.00 -11.05 6.93
C ALA A 275 -17.29 -9.58 6.55
N LEU A 276 -17.44 -9.34 5.24
CA LEU A 276 -17.76 -8.02 4.71
C LEU A 276 -19.24 -7.97 4.29
N GLN A 277 -19.96 -7.00 4.82
CA GLN A 277 -21.35 -6.72 4.46
C GLN A 277 -21.47 -5.28 3.97
N ARG A 278 -21.93 -5.09 2.73
CA ARG A 278 -22.18 -3.75 2.19
C ARG A 278 -23.28 -3.04 2.97
N VAL A 279 -23.02 -1.77 3.34
CA VAL A 279 -23.93 -0.98 4.18
C VAL A 279 -24.42 0.26 3.45
N SER A 280 -23.51 0.98 2.79
CA SER A 280 -23.86 2.25 2.13
C SER A 280 -22.87 2.57 1.01
N GLU A 281 -23.16 3.62 0.28
CA GLU A 281 -22.27 4.24 -0.71
C GLU A 281 -22.39 5.76 -0.61
N ALA A 282 -21.33 6.44 -1.07
CA ALA A 282 -21.32 7.89 -1.23
C ALA A 282 -20.73 8.24 -2.61
N PRO A 283 -21.16 9.36 -3.23
CA PRO A 283 -20.52 9.87 -4.44
C PRO A 283 -19.04 10.15 -4.23
N ALA A 284 -18.23 9.84 -5.25
CA ALA A 284 -16.82 10.19 -5.33
C ALA A 284 -16.50 10.78 -6.71
N GLY A 285 -15.33 11.32 -6.89
CA GLY A 285 -14.86 11.69 -8.21
C GLY A 285 -14.66 10.45 -9.10
N LYS A 286 -14.80 10.59 -10.42
CA LYS A 286 -14.50 9.51 -11.36
C LYS A 286 -13.03 9.11 -11.24
N GLY A 287 -12.78 7.80 -11.20
CA GLY A 287 -11.43 7.26 -11.13
C GLY A 287 -10.72 7.52 -9.81
N ALA A 288 -11.43 7.49 -8.68
CA ALA A 288 -10.82 7.64 -7.36
C ALA A 288 -9.77 6.55 -7.11
N LEU A 289 -8.51 6.96 -6.96
CA LEU A 289 -7.36 6.07 -6.83
C LEU A 289 -6.91 5.88 -5.38
N TRP A 290 -7.34 6.76 -4.47
CA TRP A 290 -6.91 6.73 -3.08
C TRP A 290 -8.00 7.21 -2.12
N ILE A 291 -8.14 6.50 -0.99
CA ILE A 291 -8.96 6.88 0.15
C ILE A 291 -8.08 6.82 1.38
N GLU A 292 -8.18 7.82 2.24
CA GLU A 292 -7.59 7.78 3.57
C GLU A 292 -8.63 8.16 4.62
N MET A 293 -8.62 7.49 5.76
CA MET A 293 -9.48 7.79 6.89
C MET A 293 -8.63 8.38 8.01
N LEU A 294 -9.00 9.58 8.43
CA LEU A 294 -8.32 10.27 9.52
C LEU A 294 -9.24 10.34 10.74
N SER A 295 -8.67 10.09 11.92
CA SER A 295 -9.37 10.41 13.17
C SER A 295 -9.39 11.93 13.36
N GLN A 296 -10.53 12.50 13.72
CA GLN A 296 -10.55 13.89 14.15
C GLN A 296 -9.83 13.99 15.50
N PRO A 297 -8.99 15.03 15.71
CA PRO A 297 -8.43 15.30 17.02
C PRO A 297 -9.55 15.52 18.02
N GLY A 298 -9.62 14.70 19.08
CA GLY A 298 -10.61 14.85 20.16
C GLY A 298 -11.94 14.09 19.99
N SER A 299 -12.03 13.15 19.03
CA SER A 299 -13.17 12.20 18.93
C SER A 299 -12.83 10.85 19.55
#